data_02f7825d7d86657a7b1952b849389b6f
#
_entry.id   02f7825d7d86657a7b1952b849389b6f
#
_cell.length_a   1.000
_cell.length_b   1.000
_cell.length_c   1.000
_cell.angle_alpha   90.00
_cell.angle_beta   90.00
_cell.angle_gamma   90.00
#
_symmetry.space_group_name_H-M   'P 1'
#
loop_
_entity.id
_entity.type
_entity.pdbx_description
1 polymer ?
#
loop_
_entity_poly.entity_id
_entity_poly.type
_entity_poly.pdbx_seq_one_letter_code
_entity_poly.pdbx_strand_id
1 'polypeptide(L)'
;MTVSLSQGIFAAFEELYGSADEVRKQVKAAQIEEMYKSAVQSVFGNAAYLVLKHTNAVYCFTEKEITQFIVYANDSSIRSSLDARQELLKIALYKQGLQFSQFKVLPAKKSIKDRHPFEKMTQSAKTPVFHNVSEQEFQQEDNLVASVEDLSVREALKQAVISCLKTSPASE
;
A
#
# COMPACT_ATOMS: atom_id res chain seq x y z
N MET A 1 45.69 -5.70 20.11
CA MET A 1 44.27 -5.98 20.26
C MET A 1 43.59 -5.77 18.90
N THR A 2 43.29 -6.84 18.21
CA THR A 2 42.64 -6.78 16.90
C THR A 2 41.12 -6.74 17.13
N VAL A 3 40.54 -5.56 17.01
CA VAL A 3 39.07 -5.44 16.98
C VAL A 3 38.58 -6.13 15.70
N SER A 4 37.74 -7.13 15.82
CA SER A 4 37.17 -7.83 14.67
C SER A 4 36.39 -6.83 13.80
N LEU A 5 36.54 -6.94 12.47
CA LEU A 5 35.88 -6.04 11.50
C LEU A 5 34.35 -5.97 11.73
N SER A 6 33.75 -7.08 12.18
CA SER A 6 32.33 -7.15 12.56
C SER A 6 32.01 -6.28 13.78
N GLN A 7 32.87 -6.21 14.78
CA GLN A 7 32.66 -5.37 15.96
C GLN A 7 32.77 -3.88 15.63
N GLY A 8 33.68 -3.50 14.71
CA GLY A 8 33.77 -2.12 14.23
C GLY A 8 32.57 -1.66 13.45
N ILE A 9 31.98 -2.53 12.60
CA ILE A 9 30.76 -2.24 11.86
C ILE A 9 29.55 -2.10 12.79
N PHE A 10 29.44 -2.98 13.81
CA PHE A 10 28.36 -2.87 14.80
C PHE A 10 28.47 -1.61 15.64
N ALA A 11 29.65 -1.23 16.07
CA ALA A 11 29.86 0.01 16.83
C ALA A 11 29.54 1.26 16.01
N ALA A 12 29.94 1.29 14.73
CA ALA A 12 29.58 2.39 13.83
C ALA A 12 28.06 2.45 13.54
N PHE A 13 27.38 1.31 13.48
CA PHE A 13 25.93 1.25 13.36
C PHE A 13 25.23 1.73 14.63
N GLU A 14 25.72 1.38 15.80
CA GLU A 14 25.18 1.87 17.08
C GLU A 14 25.37 3.38 17.25
N GLU A 15 26.48 3.93 16.78
CA GLU A 15 26.76 5.38 16.82
C GLU A 15 25.85 6.17 15.86
N LEU A 16 25.51 5.59 14.71
CA LEU A 16 24.65 6.24 13.69
C LEU A 16 23.16 6.06 13.93
N TYR A 17 22.72 4.95 14.50
CA TYR A 17 21.32 4.53 14.57
C TYR A 17 20.79 4.27 16.00
N GLY A 18 21.63 4.46 17.03
CA GLY A 18 21.29 4.15 18.42
C GLY A 18 21.60 2.70 18.80
N SER A 19 21.16 2.29 19.99
CA SER A 19 21.46 0.96 20.53
C SER A 19 20.90 -0.16 19.64
N ALA A 20 21.55 -1.35 19.67
CA ALA A 20 21.12 -2.52 18.89
C ALA A 20 19.61 -2.86 19.11
N ASP A 21 19.09 -2.57 20.29
CA ASP A 21 17.66 -2.77 20.60
C ASP A 21 16.75 -1.74 19.90
N GLU A 22 17.20 -0.49 19.75
CA GLU A 22 16.44 0.54 19.01
C GLU A 22 16.43 0.24 17.52
N VAL A 23 17.56 -0.17 16.95
CA VAL A 23 17.64 -0.62 15.55
C VAL A 23 16.71 -1.80 15.30
N ARG A 24 16.69 -2.80 16.19
CA ARG A 24 15.77 -3.95 16.08
C ARG A 24 14.30 -3.53 16.16
N LYS A 25 13.97 -2.58 17.03
CA LYS A 25 12.59 -2.04 17.13
C LYS A 25 12.20 -1.29 15.86
N GLN A 26 13.10 -0.49 15.29
CA GLN A 26 12.84 0.23 14.03
C GLN A 26 12.67 -0.72 12.86
N VAL A 27 13.51 -1.75 12.74
CA VAL A 27 13.41 -2.78 11.69
C VAL A 27 12.07 -3.53 11.80
N LYS A 28 11.68 -3.93 13.03
CA LYS A 28 10.38 -4.57 13.26
C LYS A 28 9.20 -3.65 12.92
N ALA A 29 9.28 -2.38 13.26
CA ALA A 29 8.24 -1.40 12.93
C ALA A 29 8.11 -1.24 11.40
N ALA A 30 9.22 -1.10 10.68
CA ALA A 30 9.22 -1.02 9.21
C ALA A 30 8.65 -2.28 8.54
N GLN A 31 8.97 -3.47 9.09
CA GLN A 31 8.39 -4.73 8.61
C GLN A 31 6.87 -4.77 8.80
N ILE A 32 6.36 -4.34 9.96
CA ILE A 32 4.92 -4.28 10.26
C ILE A 32 4.23 -3.30 9.31
N GLU A 33 4.83 -2.14 9.06
CA GLU A 33 4.30 -1.14 8.12
C GLU A 33 4.22 -1.69 6.69
N GLU A 34 5.24 -2.41 6.22
CA GLU A 34 5.23 -3.01 4.88
C GLU A 34 4.22 -4.15 4.76
N MET A 35 4.09 -5.00 5.79
CA MET A 35 3.05 -6.04 5.84
C MET A 35 1.65 -5.43 5.82
N TYR A 36 1.41 -4.38 6.60
CA TYR A 36 0.14 -3.67 6.61
C TYR A 36 -0.17 -3.05 5.24
N LYS A 37 0.79 -2.38 4.62
CA LYS A 37 0.66 -1.81 3.28
C LYS A 37 0.23 -2.87 2.26
N SER A 38 0.93 -4.00 2.23
CA SER A 38 0.62 -5.12 1.34
C SER A 38 -0.78 -5.68 1.61
N ALA A 39 -1.19 -5.82 2.88
CA ALA A 39 -2.53 -6.26 3.25
C ALA A 39 -3.61 -5.26 2.78
N VAL A 40 -3.40 -3.97 2.99
CA VAL A 40 -4.31 -2.91 2.53
C VAL A 40 -4.43 -2.92 1.01
N GLN A 41 -3.33 -3.04 0.28
CA GLN A 41 -3.34 -3.14 -1.18
C GLN A 41 -4.15 -4.35 -1.66
N SER A 42 -3.99 -5.50 -1.03
CA SER A 42 -4.72 -6.73 -1.35
C SER A 42 -6.23 -6.61 -1.08
N VAL A 43 -6.63 -5.93 -0.01
CA VAL A 43 -8.04 -5.84 0.44
C VAL A 43 -8.80 -4.68 -0.19
N PHE A 44 -8.14 -3.55 -0.41
CA PHE A 44 -8.76 -2.32 -0.89
C PHE A 44 -8.51 -2.04 -2.39
N GLY A 45 -7.56 -2.74 -3.01
CA GLY A 45 -7.24 -2.54 -4.42
C GLY A 45 -6.94 -1.08 -4.76
N ASN A 46 -7.65 -0.53 -5.71
CA ASN A 46 -7.47 0.87 -6.15
C ASN A 46 -7.72 1.93 -5.06
N ALA A 47 -8.50 1.60 -4.02
CA ALA A 47 -8.75 2.52 -2.90
C ALA A 47 -7.67 2.46 -1.81
N ALA A 48 -6.69 1.55 -1.92
CA ALA A 48 -5.63 1.35 -0.92
C ALA A 48 -4.85 2.64 -0.64
N TYR A 49 -4.59 3.46 -1.66
CA TYR A 49 -3.84 4.71 -1.50
C TYR A 49 -4.54 5.68 -0.54
N LEU A 50 -5.88 5.74 -0.57
CA LEU A 50 -6.66 6.59 0.33
C LEU A 50 -6.54 6.10 1.78
N VAL A 51 -6.65 4.80 1.99
CA VAL A 51 -6.51 4.18 3.32
C VAL A 51 -5.10 4.44 3.87
N LEU A 52 -4.06 4.20 3.08
CA LEU A 52 -2.67 4.42 3.48
C LEU A 52 -2.37 5.90 3.76
N LYS A 53 -2.88 6.83 2.94
CA LYS A 53 -2.72 8.27 3.12
C LYS A 53 -3.26 8.74 4.47
N HIS A 54 -4.37 8.18 4.94
CA HIS A 54 -5.01 8.55 6.21
C HIS A 54 -4.62 7.66 7.38
N THR A 55 -3.71 6.69 7.18
CA THR A 55 -3.12 5.90 8.25
C THR A 55 -1.91 6.61 8.84
N ASN A 56 -1.98 6.95 10.13
CA ASN A 56 -0.95 7.72 10.82
C ASN A 56 0.10 6.84 11.52
N ALA A 57 -0.28 5.65 11.95
CA ALA A 57 0.65 4.70 12.55
C ALA A 57 0.04 3.29 12.61
N VAL A 58 0.92 2.29 12.62
CA VAL A 58 0.58 0.88 12.80
C VAL A 58 1.50 0.30 13.86
N TYR A 59 0.94 -0.43 14.81
CA TYR A 59 1.69 -1.08 15.87
C TYR A 59 1.24 -2.53 16.05
N CYS A 60 2.20 -3.39 16.32
CA CYS A 60 1.95 -4.75 16.78
C CYS A 60 2.77 -4.98 18.04
N PHE A 61 2.12 -5.23 19.15
CA PHE A 61 2.78 -5.47 20.43
C PHE A 61 2.02 -6.50 21.25
N THR A 62 2.74 -7.14 22.16
CA THR A 62 2.18 -8.13 23.07
C THR A 62 2.11 -7.54 24.47
N GLU A 63 0.93 -7.56 25.05
CA GLU A 63 0.68 -7.16 26.43
C GLU A 63 -0.08 -8.28 27.14
N LYS A 64 0.46 -8.75 28.29
CA LYS A 64 -0.15 -9.83 29.09
C LYS A 64 -0.58 -11.04 28.23
N GLU A 65 0.34 -11.53 27.39
CA GLU A 65 0.13 -12.66 26.48
C GLU A 65 -0.85 -12.43 25.31
N ILE A 66 -1.46 -11.25 25.25
CA ILE A 66 -2.33 -10.85 24.14
C ILE A 66 -1.56 -10.01 23.14
N THR A 67 -1.38 -10.53 21.93
CA THR A 67 -0.79 -9.76 20.84
C THR A 67 -1.87 -8.93 20.17
N GLN A 68 -1.68 -7.61 20.13
CA GLN A 68 -2.61 -6.65 19.56
C GLN A 68 -2.00 -6.00 18.33
N PHE A 69 -2.79 -5.91 17.27
CA PHE A 69 -2.48 -5.12 16.08
C PHE A 69 -3.36 -3.87 16.08
N ILE A 70 -2.74 -2.70 16.13
CA ILE A 70 -3.47 -1.42 16.25
C ILE A 70 -3.13 -0.53 15.07
N VAL A 71 -4.16 -0.06 14.39
CA VAL A 71 -4.08 0.93 13.30
C VAL A 71 -4.63 2.25 13.81
N TYR A 72 -3.86 3.33 13.66
CA TYR A 72 -4.29 4.69 13.95
C TYR A 72 -4.58 5.43 12.65
N ALA A 73 -5.80 5.95 12.52
CA ALA A 73 -6.21 6.74 11.35
C ALA A 73 -6.94 8.01 11.79
N ASN A 74 -6.61 9.14 11.16
CA ASN A 74 -7.19 10.45 11.48
C ASN A 74 -8.60 10.63 10.94
N ASP A 75 -8.93 9.99 9.81
CA ASP A 75 -10.22 10.12 9.15
C ASP A 75 -11.22 9.07 9.64
N SER A 76 -12.46 9.51 9.97
CA SER A 76 -13.51 8.63 10.51
C SER A 76 -14.07 7.67 9.46
N SER A 77 -14.15 8.10 8.20
CA SER A 77 -14.65 7.29 7.09
C SER A 77 -13.67 6.15 6.79
N ILE A 78 -12.36 6.45 6.85
CA ILE A 78 -11.30 5.44 6.71
C ILE A 78 -11.34 4.45 7.86
N ARG A 79 -11.53 4.92 9.11
CA ARG A 79 -11.68 4.00 10.26
C ARG A 79 -12.87 3.05 10.07
N SER A 80 -14.03 3.57 9.69
CA SER A 80 -15.21 2.74 9.41
C SER A 80 -14.95 1.74 8.28
N SER A 81 -14.24 2.13 7.24
CA SER A 81 -13.87 1.25 6.13
C SER A 81 -12.89 0.15 6.55
N LEU A 82 -11.94 0.46 7.44
CA LEU A 82 -11.01 -0.51 8.03
C LEU A 82 -11.74 -1.49 8.95
N ASP A 83 -12.65 -1.00 9.81
CA ASP A 83 -13.47 -1.83 10.69
C ASP A 83 -14.38 -2.77 9.90
N ALA A 84 -15.02 -2.29 8.84
CA ALA A 84 -15.89 -3.10 7.98
C ALA A 84 -15.14 -4.24 7.27
N ARG A 85 -13.83 -4.09 7.03
CA ARG A 85 -12.98 -5.07 6.34
C ARG A 85 -11.93 -5.71 7.24
N GLN A 86 -12.07 -5.58 8.57
CA GLN A 86 -11.05 -6.05 9.51
C GLN A 86 -10.74 -7.55 9.37
N GLU A 87 -11.74 -8.40 9.10
CA GLU A 87 -11.51 -9.83 8.94
C GLU A 87 -10.69 -10.16 7.69
N LEU A 88 -10.91 -9.45 6.59
CA LEU A 88 -10.10 -9.59 5.38
C LEU A 88 -8.66 -9.13 5.61
N LEU A 89 -8.47 -8.03 6.34
CA LEU A 89 -7.15 -7.54 6.73
C LEU A 89 -6.43 -8.52 7.65
N LYS A 90 -7.12 -9.12 8.63
CA LYS A 90 -6.56 -10.18 9.48
C LYS A 90 -6.06 -11.35 8.64
N ILE A 91 -6.89 -11.85 7.73
CA ILE A 91 -6.52 -12.96 6.84
C ILE A 91 -5.29 -12.60 6.00
N ALA A 92 -5.25 -11.39 5.43
CA ALA A 92 -4.12 -10.93 4.63
C ALA A 92 -2.82 -10.82 5.43
N LEU A 93 -2.89 -10.33 6.67
CA LEU A 93 -1.75 -10.23 7.59
C LEU A 93 -1.28 -11.62 8.08
N TYR A 94 -2.21 -12.53 8.39
CA TYR A 94 -1.86 -13.91 8.76
C TYR A 94 -1.15 -14.66 7.63
N LYS A 95 -1.57 -14.46 6.38
CA LYS A 95 -0.89 -15.02 5.20
C LYS A 95 0.57 -14.53 5.08
N GLN A 96 0.88 -13.37 5.61
CA GLN A 96 2.24 -12.82 5.66
C GLN A 96 3.03 -13.26 6.90
N GLY A 97 2.46 -14.12 7.73
CA GLY A 97 3.10 -14.66 8.93
C GLY A 97 2.94 -13.81 10.19
N LEU A 98 2.16 -12.74 10.15
CA LEU A 98 1.90 -11.91 11.33
C LEU A 98 0.76 -12.51 12.16
N GLN A 99 1.06 -12.93 13.39
CA GLN A 99 0.08 -13.51 14.31
C GLN A 99 -0.28 -12.51 15.41
N PHE A 100 -1.58 -12.29 15.61
CA PHE A 100 -2.12 -11.46 16.67
C PHE A 100 -3.52 -11.90 17.07
N SER A 101 -3.91 -11.62 18.31
CA SER A 101 -5.20 -12.04 18.86
C SER A 101 -6.28 -10.97 18.66
N GLN A 102 -5.90 -9.69 18.60
CA GLN A 102 -6.83 -8.59 18.48
C GLN A 102 -6.39 -7.61 17.39
N PHE A 103 -7.36 -7.15 16.60
CA PHE A 103 -7.20 -6.05 15.63
C PHE A 103 -8.04 -4.86 16.11
N LYS A 104 -7.44 -3.68 16.19
CA LYS A 104 -8.13 -2.46 16.65
C LYS A 104 -7.84 -1.32 15.68
N VAL A 105 -8.86 -0.53 15.37
CA VAL A 105 -8.74 0.72 14.64
C VAL A 105 -9.08 1.86 15.57
N LEU A 106 -8.14 2.79 15.76
CA LEU A 106 -8.28 3.88 16.73
C LEU A 106 -8.06 5.24 16.06
N PRO A 107 -8.65 6.31 16.62
CA PRO A 107 -8.35 7.67 16.18
C PRO A 107 -6.90 8.02 16.46
N ALA A 108 -6.26 8.76 15.54
CA ALA A 108 -4.88 9.20 15.73
C ALA A 108 -4.76 10.15 16.94
N LYS A 109 -3.85 9.84 17.86
CA LYS A 109 -3.52 10.70 19.01
C LYS A 109 -2.75 11.94 18.53
N LYS A 110 -2.77 13.02 19.32
CA LYS A 110 -2.05 14.27 18.99
C LYS A 110 -0.57 14.05 18.61
N SER A 111 0.12 13.15 19.33
CA SER A 111 1.55 12.85 19.11
C SER A 111 1.87 12.14 17.80
N ILE A 112 0.87 11.53 17.16
CA ILE A 112 1.06 10.76 15.91
C ILE A 112 0.20 11.29 14.76
N LYS A 113 -0.61 12.33 14.99
CA LYS A 113 -1.57 12.86 14.02
C LYS A 113 -0.88 13.37 12.74
N ASP A 114 0.33 13.92 12.89
CA ASP A 114 1.12 14.48 11.78
C ASP A 114 2.10 13.46 11.17
N ARG A 115 2.03 12.20 11.61
CA ARG A 115 2.80 11.12 10.99
C ARG A 115 2.07 10.60 9.77
N HIS A 116 2.80 10.48 8.66
CA HIS A 116 2.30 9.94 7.40
C HIS A 116 3.32 8.93 6.85
N PRO A 117 3.45 7.75 7.49
CA PRO A 117 4.50 6.78 7.15
C PRO A 117 4.40 6.29 5.70
N PHE A 118 3.21 6.35 5.11
CA PHE A 118 2.94 5.88 3.75
C PHE A 118 2.88 7.00 2.68
N GLU A 119 3.13 8.27 3.05
CA GLU A 119 2.99 9.41 2.12
C GLU A 119 3.95 9.33 0.93
N LYS A 120 5.21 8.95 1.15
CA LYS A 120 6.19 8.77 0.06
C LYS A 120 5.79 7.68 -0.93
N MET A 121 4.99 6.72 -0.48
CA MET A 121 4.51 5.59 -1.29
C MET A 121 3.27 5.95 -2.11
N THR A 122 2.45 6.89 -1.61
CA THR A 122 1.27 7.37 -2.33
C THR A 122 1.63 8.30 -3.49
N GLN A 123 2.76 9.00 -3.41
CA GLN A 123 3.28 9.83 -4.51
C GLN A 123 3.83 9.00 -5.68
N SER A 124 4.15 7.72 -5.45
CA SER A 124 4.63 6.79 -6.47
C SER A 124 3.51 6.13 -7.28
N ALA A 125 2.26 6.21 -6.83
CA ALA A 125 1.11 5.88 -7.67
C ALA A 125 0.96 7.03 -8.68
N LYS A 126 1.63 6.89 -9.84
CA LYS A 126 1.41 7.78 -10.98
C LYS A 126 -0.09 7.85 -11.18
N THR A 127 -0.67 9.03 -11.00
CA THR A 127 -2.04 9.31 -11.44
C THR A 127 -2.11 8.81 -12.87
N PRO A 128 -3.06 7.96 -13.26
CA PRO A 128 -3.17 7.56 -14.64
C PRO A 128 -3.30 8.83 -15.47
N VAL A 129 -2.28 9.16 -16.23
CA VAL A 129 -2.33 10.27 -17.17
C VAL A 129 -3.27 9.80 -18.26
N PHE A 130 -4.48 10.33 -18.27
CA PHE A 130 -5.41 10.07 -19.35
C PHE A 130 -4.83 10.71 -20.59
N HIS A 131 -4.30 9.88 -21.48
CA HIS A 131 -3.90 10.33 -22.81
C HIS A 131 -5.13 10.68 -23.62
N ASN A 132 -5.13 11.86 -24.21
CA ASN A 132 -6.05 12.14 -25.30
C ASN A 132 -5.65 11.23 -26.46
N VAL A 133 -6.50 10.24 -26.74
CA VAL A 133 -6.33 9.33 -27.87
C VAL A 133 -6.24 10.17 -29.14
N SER A 134 -5.18 10.03 -29.89
CA SER A 134 -4.98 10.78 -31.14
C SER A 134 -5.92 10.26 -32.24
N GLU A 135 -6.25 11.11 -33.22
CA GLU A 135 -7.06 10.69 -34.36
C GLU A 135 -6.46 9.49 -35.15
N GLN A 136 -5.13 9.36 -35.12
CA GLN A 136 -4.43 8.26 -35.78
C GLN A 136 -4.62 6.93 -35.01
N GLU A 137 -4.66 6.95 -33.71
CA GLU A 137 -4.96 5.78 -32.88
C GLU A 137 -6.42 5.36 -33.06
N PHE A 138 -7.34 6.30 -33.20
CA PHE A 138 -8.74 6.02 -33.51
C PHE A 138 -8.91 5.31 -34.88
N GLN A 139 -8.15 5.71 -35.90
CA GLN A 139 -8.21 5.06 -37.22
C GLN A 139 -7.63 3.66 -37.20
N GLN A 140 -6.60 3.39 -36.42
CA GLN A 140 -6.06 2.06 -36.22
C GLN A 140 -7.04 1.11 -35.54
N GLU A 141 -7.82 1.59 -34.60
CA GLU A 141 -8.87 0.83 -33.93
C GLU A 141 -10.00 0.44 -34.88
N ASP A 142 -10.45 1.35 -35.70
CA ASP A 142 -11.49 1.07 -36.69
C ASP A 142 -11.07 -0.06 -37.66
N ASN A 143 -9.81 -0.13 -38.03
CA ASN A 143 -9.25 -1.20 -38.83
C ASN A 143 -9.17 -2.55 -38.08
N LEU A 144 -8.84 -2.54 -36.78
CA LEU A 144 -8.76 -3.76 -35.97
C LEU A 144 -10.13 -4.41 -35.75
N VAL A 145 -11.18 -3.63 -35.61
CA VAL A 145 -12.55 -4.14 -35.37
C VAL A 145 -13.39 -4.24 -36.64
N ALA A 146 -12.87 -3.80 -37.80
CA ALA A 146 -13.59 -3.84 -39.07
C ALA A 146 -13.97 -5.26 -39.52
N SER A 147 -13.22 -6.29 -39.09
CA SER A 147 -13.47 -7.69 -39.41
C SER A 147 -14.61 -8.33 -38.59
N VAL A 148 -15.16 -7.64 -37.62
CA VAL A 148 -16.26 -8.14 -36.74
C VAL A 148 -17.59 -7.83 -37.40
N GLU A 149 -18.33 -8.86 -37.85
CA GLU A 149 -19.62 -8.71 -38.56
C GLU A 149 -20.76 -8.24 -37.64
N ASP A 150 -20.76 -8.66 -36.37
CA ASP A 150 -21.78 -8.26 -35.39
C ASP A 150 -21.54 -6.84 -34.88
N LEU A 151 -22.50 -5.95 -35.17
CA LEU A 151 -22.43 -4.54 -34.81
C LEU A 151 -22.35 -4.30 -33.30
N SER A 152 -23.05 -5.10 -32.50
CA SER A 152 -23.07 -4.93 -31.04
C SER A 152 -21.74 -5.37 -30.41
N VAL A 153 -21.13 -6.44 -30.93
CA VAL A 153 -19.83 -6.92 -30.51
C VAL A 153 -18.73 -5.94 -30.96
N ARG A 154 -18.85 -5.38 -32.16
CA ARG A 154 -17.93 -4.36 -32.68
C ARG A 154 -17.91 -3.11 -31.81
N GLU A 155 -19.09 -2.61 -31.41
CA GLU A 155 -19.24 -1.45 -30.53
C GLU A 155 -18.63 -1.72 -29.13
N ALA A 156 -18.90 -2.89 -28.56
CA ALA A 156 -18.34 -3.30 -27.26
C ALA A 156 -16.82 -3.42 -27.29
N LEU A 157 -16.25 -3.97 -28.38
CA LEU A 157 -14.80 -4.05 -28.58
C LEU A 157 -14.17 -2.66 -28.74
N LYS A 158 -14.76 -1.75 -29.50
CA LYS A 158 -14.32 -0.36 -29.62
C LYS A 158 -14.24 0.31 -28.25
N GLN A 159 -15.30 0.21 -27.45
CA GLN A 159 -15.33 0.76 -26.09
C GLN A 159 -14.24 0.19 -25.19
N ALA A 160 -13.99 -1.12 -25.28
CA ALA A 160 -12.96 -1.79 -24.49
C ALA A 160 -11.55 -1.33 -24.89
N VAL A 161 -11.25 -1.24 -26.21
CA VAL A 161 -9.93 -0.81 -26.72
C VAL A 161 -9.66 0.66 -26.37
N ILE A 162 -10.65 1.56 -26.55
CA ILE A 162 -10.56 2.97 -26.12
C ILE A 162 -10.29 3.09 -24.62
N SER A 163 -10.93 2.25 -23.81
CA SER A 163 -10.72 2.21 -22.36
C SER A 163 -9.29 1.77 -22.03
N CYS A 164 -8.76 0.77 -22.72
CA CYS A 164 -7.39 0.30 -22.54
C CYS A 164 -6.36 1.36 -22.94
N LEU A 165 -6.54 2.05 -24.07
CA LEU A 165 -5.63 3.09 -24.53
C LEU A 165 -5.59 4.29 -23.59
N LYS A 166 -6.75 4.67 -23.04
CA LYS A 166 -6.84 5.75 -22.03
C LYS A 166 -6.14 5.41 -20.72
N THR A 167 -5.96 4.13 -20.40
CA THR A 167 -5.36 3.65 -19.15
C THR A 167 -3.93 3.12 -19.30
N SER A 168 -3.41 2.99 -20.54
CA SER A 168 -2.04 2.56 -20.78
C SER A 168 -1.03 3.62 -20.34
N PRO A 169 0.03 3.25 -19.58
CA PRO A 169 1.12 4.16 -19.31
C PRO A 169 1.84 4.49 -20.62
N ALA A 170 2.17 5.77 -20.83
CA ALA A 170 2.99 6.20 -21.97
C ALA A 170 4.28 5.38 -22.00
N SER A 171 4.51 4.67 -23.10
CA SER A 171 5.80 4.04 -23.38
C SER A 171 6.78 5.18 -23.70
N GLU A 172 7.75 5.41 -22.80
CA GLU A 172 8.96 6.19 -23.10
C GLU A 172 9.90 5.39 -23.96
#